data_dec97b402b61a60f82e10d3db5e5ac99
#
_entry.id   dec97b402b61a60f82e10d3db5e5ac99
#
_cell.length_a   1.000
_cell.length_b   1.000
_cell.length_c   1.000
_cell.angle_alpha   90.00
_cell.angle_beta   90.00
_cell.angle_gamma   90.00
#
_symmetry.space_group_name_H-M   'P 1'
#
loop_
_entity.id
_entity.type
_entity.pdbx_description
1 polymer ?
#
loop_
_entity_poly.entity_id
_entity_poly.type
_entity_poly.pdbx_seq_one_letter_code
_entity_poly.pdbx_strand_id
1 'polypeptide(L)'
;MATGLKSVDSLIPIGRGQRELIIGDRQTGKTAVAVDAILNQKTYNESAGTDETKKLYCVYVAIGQKRSTVRQIQKTLEESGAMEYTTIVAATASDSAPLQFLAPYTGCAMGEYFRDNGMHALIIYDAVSYTHLTLPTNREV
;
A
#
# COMPACT_ATOMS: atom_id res chain seq x y z
N MET A 1 -10.41 9.32 -2.69
CA MET A 1 -9.81 8.87 -1.41
C MET A 1 -9.00 10.02 -0.82
N ALA A 2 -9.20 10.35 0.43
CA ALA A 2 -8.38 11.37 1.09
C ALA A 2 -7.13 10.71 1.68
N THR A 3 -5.95 11.11 1.20
CA THR A 3 -4.67 10.60 1.71
C THR A 3 -4.23 11.31 2.99
N GLY A 4 -4.83 12.46 3.29
CA GLY A 4 -4.42 13.33 4.38
C GLY A 4 -3.20 14.20 4.04
N LEU A 5 -2.61 14.02 2.89
CA LEU A 5 -1.51 14.83 2.38
C LEU A 5 -2.08 15.98 1.55
N LYS A 6 -1.93 17.22 2.03
CA LYS A 6 -2.53 18.41 1.39
C LYS A 6 -2.14 18.56 -0.07
N SER A 7 -0.87 18.32 -0.40
CA SER A 7 -0.37 18.43 -1.77
C SER A 7 -0.98 17.39 -2.70
N VAL A 8 -1.19 16.17 -2.23
CA VAL A 8 -1.81 15.11 -3.03
C VAL A 8 -3.30 15.39 -3.18
N ASP A 9 -4.00 15.61 -2.09
CA ASP A 9 -5.46 15.75 -2.08
C ASP A 9 -5.95 17.00 -2.81
N SER A 10 -5.14 18.07 -2.87
CA SER A 10 -5.51 19.32 -3.54
C SER A 10 -5.10 19.38 -5.02
N LEU A 11 -3.96 18.83 -5.37
CA LEU A 11 -3.38 18.96 -6.73
C LEU A 11 -3.53 17.70 -7.57
N ILE A 12 -3.41 16.53 -6.96
CA ILE A 12 -3.45 15.24 -7.64
C ILE A 12 -4.35 14.29 -6.83
N PRO A 13 -5.65 14.57 -6.71
CA PRO A 13 -6.53 13.76 -5.88
C PRO A 13 -6.65 12.34 -6.42
N ILE A 14 -6.55 11.37 -5.52
CA ILE A 14 -6.65 9.94 -5.85
C ILE A 14 -8.09 9.48 -5.69
N GLY A 15 -8.70 9.04 -6.78
CA GLY A 15 -10.03 8.43 -6.77
C GLY A 15 -10.01 6.97 -6.32
N ARG A 16 -11.13 6.50 -5.79
CA ARG A 16 -11.30 5.05 -5.54
C ARG A 16 -11.37 4.32 -6.87
N GLY A 17 -10.62 3.23 -7.00
CA GLY A 17 -10.46 2.47 -8.24
C GLY A 17 -9.38 3.01 -9.17
N GLN A 18 -8.71 4.10 -8.80
CA GLN A 18 -7.60 4.68 -9.53
C GLN A 18 -6.28 3.97 -9.20
N ARG A 19 -5.39 3.95 -10.17
CA ARG A 19 -3.97 3.59 -9.98
C ARG A 19 -3.13 4.85 -10.04
N GLU A 20 -2.18 4.97 -9.12
CA GLU A 20 -1.27 6.11 -9.05
C GLU A 20 0.16 5.59 -8.93
N LEU A 21 1.08 6.20 -9.67
CA LEU A 21 2.49 5.85 -9.65
C LEU A 21 3.28 6.93 -8.91
N ILE A 22 4.02 6.52 -7.88
CA ILE A 22 4.92 7.39 -7.12
C ILE A 22 6.35 7.04 -7.50
N ILE A 23 7.02 7.95 -8.19
CA ILE A 23 8.39 7.77 -8.66
C ILE A 23 9.32 8.72 -7.89
N GLY A 24 10.51 8.24 -7.58
CA GLY A 24 11.58 9.04 -6.97
C GLY A 24 12.79 8.17 -6.68
N ASP A 25 13.93 8.81 -6.43
CA ASP A 25 15.15 8.12 -6.02
C ASP A 25 15.02 7.44 -4.67
N ARG A 26 16.00 6.63 -4.31
CA ARG A 26 16.05 6.01 -2.98
C ARG A 26 16.00 7.08 -1.89
N GLN A 27 15.25 6.79 -0.82
CA GLN A 27 15.11 7.67 0.35
C GLN A 27 14.49 9.05 0.05
N THR A 28 13.68 9.17 -0.99
CA THR A 28 12.97 10.42 -1.33
C THR A 28 11.58 10.53 -0.68
N GLY A 29 11.26 9.68 0.27
CA GLY A 29 9.99 9.76 1.01
C GLY A 29 8.81 9.04 0.38
N LYS A 30 9.03 8.21 -0.65
CA LYS A 30 7.95 7.43 -1.30
C LYS A 30 7.20 6.53 -0.32
N THR A 31 7.94 5.77 0.48
CA THR A 31 7.37 4.91 1.52
C THR A 31 6.62 5.73 2.57
N ALA A 32 7.12 6.90 2.94
CA ALA A 32 6.46 7.79 3.87
C ALA A 32 5.08 8.23 3.35
N VAL A 33 4.98 8.61 2.09
CA VAL A 33 3.70 8.97 1.46
C VAL A 33 2.70 7.80 1.55
N ALA A 34 3.16 6.59 1.26
CA ALA A 34 2.33 5.38 1.30
C ALA A 34 1.87 5.07 2.73
N VAL A 35 2.77 5.12 3.70
CA VAL A 35 2.47 4.86 5.11
C VAL A 35 1.52 5.93 5.66
N ASP A 36 1.77 7.19 5.38
CA ASP A 36 0.90 8.29 5.82
C ASP A 36 -0.52 8.16 5.24
N ALA A 37 -0.63 7.74 3.98
CA ALA A 37 -1.94 7.49 3.37
C ALA A 37 -2.71 6.38 4.11
N ILE A 38 -2.03 5.33 4.57
CA ILE A 38 -2.63 4.28 5.40
C ILE A 38 -3.05 4.83 6.77
N LEU A 39 -2.16 5.53 7.45
CA LEU A 39 -2.41 6.08 8.78
C LEU A 39 -3.62 7.02 8.79
N ASN A 40 -3.74 7.85 7.78
CA ASN A 40 -4.81 8.82 7.66
C ASN A 40 -6.18 8.20 7.34
N GLN A 41 -6.25 6.92 6.97
CA GLN A 41 -7.53 6.23 6.82
C GLN A 41 -8.20 5.89 8.15
N LYS A 42 -7.46 5.91 9.27
CA LYS A 42 -7.99 5.56 10.59
C LYS A 42 -9.24 6.36 10.93
N THR A 43 -9.19 7.68 10.81
CA THR A 43 -10.33 8.56 11.10
C THR A 43 -11.54 8.24 10.25
N TYR A 44 -11.33 7.95 8.96
CA TYR A 44 -12.43 7.56 8.06
C TYR A 44 -13.04 6.22 8.44
N ASN A 45 -12.20 5.24 8.80
CA ASN A 45 -12.66 3.92 9.21
C ASN A 45 -13.39 3.98 10.56
N GLU A 46 -12.94 4.80 11.50
CA GLU A 46 -13.63 5.04 12.76
C GLU A 46 -14.99 5.71 12.54
N SER A 47 -15.07 6.69 11.65
CA SER A 47 -16.34 7.37 11.34
C SER A 47 -17.33 6.47 10.61
N ALA A 48 -16.87 5.45 9.91
CA ALA A 48 -17.74 4.45 9.27
C ALA A 48 -18.46 3.54 10.30
N GLY A 49 -17.93 3.44 11.52
CA GLY A 49 -18.51 2.62 12.60
C GLY A 49 -18.61 1.14 12.20
N THR A 50 -19.84 0.61 12.17
CA THR A 50 -20.12 -0.79 11.79
C THR A 50 -20.38 -0.98 10.30
N ASP A 51 -20.40 0.07 9.51
CA ASP A 51 -20.66 0.01 8.07
C ASP A 51 -19.39 -0.40 7.31
N GLU A 52 -19.25 -1.69 7.09
CA GLU A 52 -18.11 -2.27 6.38
C GLU A 52 -17.96 -1.75 4.93
N THR A 53 -19.08 -1.32 4.31
CA THR A 53 -19.05 -0.82 2.92
C THR A 53 -18.35 0.53 2.79
N LYS A 54 -18.19 1.26 3.88
CA LYS A 54 -17.52 2.58 3.91
C LYS A 54 -16.07 2.50 4.33
N LYS A 55 -15.67 1.41 4.98
CA LYS A 55 -14.28 1.22 5.43
C LYS A 55 -13.34 1.02 4.25
N LEU A 56 -12.11 1.46 4.43
CA LEU A 56 -11.01 1.22 3.51
C LEU A 56 -10.02 0.26 4.16
N TYR A 57 -9.85 -0.91 3.59
CA TYR A 57 -8.84 -1.87 3.99
C TYR A 57 -7.56 -1.64 3.19
N CYS A 58 -6.42 -1.78 3.85
CA CYS A 58 -5.13 -1.53 3.22
C CYS A 58 -4.34 -2.83 3.09
N VAL A 59 -3.69 -3.01 1.95
CA VAL A 59 -2.74 -4.09 1.72
C VAL A 59 -1.41 -3.46 1.34
N TYR A 60 -0.42 -3.62 2.19
CA TYR A 60 0.93 -3.13 1.94
C TYR A 60 1.83 -4.28 1.47
N VAL A 61 2.28 -4.21 0.23
CA VAL A 61 3.14 -5.22 -0.39
C VAL A 61 4.57 -4.72 -0.45
N ALA A 62 5.44 -5.27 0.39
CA ALA A 62 6.87 -4.98 0.42
C ALA A 62 7.64 -6.00 -0.42
N ILE A 63 8.34 -5.54 -1.46
CA ILE A 63 9.05 -6.39 -2.40
C ILE A 63 10.54 -6.07 -2.38
N GLY A 64 11.36 -7.04 -2.03
CA GLY A 64 12.83 -6.91 -2.04
C GLY A 64 13.39 -5.99 -0.97
N GLN A 65 12.62 -5.58 0.01
CA GLN A 65 13.06 -4.74 1.11
C GLN A 65 13.80 -5.53 2.19
N LYS A 66 14.60 -4.84 3.00
CA LYS A 66 15.22 -5.45 4.17
C LYS A 66 14.16 -5.80 5.22
N ARG A 67 14.32 -6.92 5.90
CA ARG A 67 13.41 -7.34 7.00
C ARG A 67 13.27 -6.27 8.08
N SER A 68 14.37 -5.59 8.42
CA SER A 68 14.35 -4.50 9.41
C SER A 68 13.45 -3.34 8.99
N THR A 69 13.44 -2.98 7.71
CA THR A 69 12.58 -1.94 7.17
C THR A 69 11.10 -2.33 7.27
N VAL A 70 10.77 -3.56 6.89
CA VAL A 70 9.40 -4.07 6.98
C VAL A 70 8.93 -4.12 8.44
N ARG A 71 9.79 -4.57 9.36
CA ARG A 71 9.49 -4.57 10.80
C ARG A 71 9.24 -3.18 11.35
N GLN A 72 10.00 -2.20 10.91
CA GLN A 72 9.80 -0.81 11.33
C GLN A 72 8.46 -0.26 10.85
N ILE A 73 8.09 -0.53 9.61
CA ILE A 73 6.78 -0.15 9.06
C ILE A 73 5.67 -0.84 9.85
N GLN A 74 5.79 -2.14 10.08
CA GLN A 74 4.83 -2.90 10.90
C GLN A 74 4.66 -2.25 12.28
N LYS A 75 5.76 -1.97 12.96
CA LYS A 75 5.74 -1.34 14.28
C LYS A 75 5.04 0.02 14.26
N THR A 76 5.33 0.85 13.27
CA THR A 76 4.67 2.16 13.10
C THR A 76 3.15 2.01 12.94
N LEU A 77 2.72 1.04 12.14
CA LEU A 77 1.30 0.76 11.93
C LEU A 77 0.63 0.17 13.19
N GLU A 78 1.33 -0.66 13.94
CA GLU A 78 0.84 -1.20 15.22
C GLU A 78 0.66 -0.11 16.27
N GLU A 79 1.67 0.74 16.45
CA GLU A 79 1.64 1.84 17.43
C GLU A 79 0.53 2.88 17.14
N SER A 80 0.19 3.07 15.87
CA SER A 80 -0.89 3.96 15.46
C SER A 80 -2.28 3.32 15.45
N GLY A 81 -2.36 2.00 15.65
CA GLY A 81 -3.61 1.24 15.55
C GLY A 81 -4.07 0.96 14.13
N ALA A 82 -3.25 1.24 13.13
CA ALA A 82 -3.60 1.02 11.72
C ALA A 82 -3.55 -0.45 11.30
N MET A 83 -2.95 -1.33 12.09
CA MET A 83 -2.92 -2.77 11.79
C MET A 83 -4.30 -3.43 11.86
N GLU A 84 -5.28 -2.82 12.48
CA GLU A 84 -6.65 -3.34 12.51
C GLU A 84 -7.29 -3.47 11.12
N TYR A 85 -6.90 -2.59 10.20
CA TYR A 85 -7.41 -2.57 8.82
C TYR A 85 -6.33 -2.75 7.76
N THR A 86 -5.10 -3.12 8.16
CA THR A 86 -3.96 -3.24 7.25
C THR A 86 -3.40 -4.66 7.27
N THR A 87 -3.14 -5.20 6.08
CA THR A 87 -2.44 -6.47 5.87
C THR A 87 -1.09 -6.19 5.22
N ILE A 88 -0.02 -6.77 5.76
CA ILE A 88 1.33 -6.67 5.19
C ILE A 88 1.68 -7.97 4.49
N VAL A 89 2.02 -7.86 3.21
CA VAL A 89 2.56 -8.96 2.40
C VAL A 89 4.02 -8.64 2.12
N ALA A 90 4.93 -9.42 2.62
CA ALA A 90 6.36 -9.14 2.48
C ALA A 90 7.12 -10.30 1.83
N ALA A 91 7.79 -10.01 0.73
CA ALA A 91 8.84 -10.84 0.16
C ALA A 91 10.14 -10.04 0.25
N THR A 92 10.96 -10.37 1.24
CA THR A 92 12.16 -9.60 1.57
C THR A 92 13.31 -9.89 0.62
N ALA A 93 14.39 -9.09 0.70
CA ALA A 93 15.57 -9.29 -0.12
C ALA A 93 16.25 -10.66 0.08
N SER A 94 16.01 -11.32 1.21
CA SER A 94 16.52 -12.66 1.50
C SER A 94 15.63 -13.79 1.01
N ASP A 95 14.43 -13.49 0.54
CA ASP A 95 13.51 -14.47 -0.01
C ASP A 95 13.85 -14.75 -1.49
N SER A 96 13.43 -15.91 -1.97
CA SER A 96 13.71 -16.30 -3.35
C SER A 96 13.04 -15.39 -4.38
N ALA A 97 13.63 -15.25 -5.55
CA ALA A 97 13.08 -14.45 -6.64
C ALA A 97 11.64 -14.84 -7.04
N PRO A 98 11.26 -16.12 -7.10
CA PRO A 98 9.86 -16.50 -7.33
C PRO A 98 8.88 -15.95 -6.29
N LEU A 99 9.26 -15.92 -5.01
CA LEU A 99 8.42 -15.34 -3.95
C LEU A 99 8.26 -13.83 -4.10
N GLN A 100 9.34 -13.12 -4.46
CA GLN A 100 9.28 -11.70 -4.75
C GLN A 100 8.40 -11.39 -5.97
N PHE A 101 8.42 -12.26 -6.97
CA PHE A 101 7.55 -12.15 -8.15
C PHE A 101 6.06 -12.36 -7.81
N LEU A 102 5.77 -13.32 -6.93
CA LEU A 102 4.39 -13.67 -6.55
C LEU A 102 3.75 -12.68 -5.55
N ALA A 103 4.55 -11.97 -4.76
CA ALA A 103 4.07 -11.09 -3.72
C ALA A 103 3.03 -10.05 -4.20
N PRO A 104 3.23 -9.33 -5.32
CA PRO A 104 2.23 -8.37 -5.80
C PRO A 104 0.92 -9.05 -6.21
N TYR A 105 0.97 -10.23 -6.79
CA TYR A 105 -0.24 -10.99 -7.14
C TYR A 105 -1.00 -11.44 -5.89
N THR A 106 -0.30 -11.89 -4.87
CA THR A 106 -0.88 -12.24 -3.57
C THR A 106 -1.58 -11.04 -2.93
N GLY A 107 -0.91 -9.90 -2.88
CA GLY A 107 -1.49 -8.66 -2.36
C GLY A 107 -2.71 -8.19 -3.16
N CYS A 108 -2.66 -8.32 -4.48
CA CYS A 108 -3.77 -8.02 -5.35
C CYS A 108 -4.98 -8.93 -5.06
N ALA A 109 -4.77 -10.23 -4.94
CA ALA A 109 -5.83 -11.18 -4.62
C ALA A 109 -6.50 -10.88 -3.27
N MET A 110 -5.72 -10.48 -2.27
CA MET A 110 -6.27 -10.04 -0.97
C MET A 110 -7.12 -8.77 -1.11
N GLY A 111 -6.66 -7.80 -1.90
CA GLY A 111 -7.43 -6.59 -2.18
C GLY A 111 -8.72 -6.85 -2.96
N GLU A 112 -8.67 -7.78 -3.91
CA GLU A 112 -9.83 -8.22 -4.68
C GLU A 112 -10.90 -8.85 -3.81
N TYR A 113 -10.51 -9.58 -2.77
CA TYR A 113 -11.47 -10.13 -1.81
C TYR A 113 -12.35 -9.02 -1.20
N PHE A 114 -11.76 -7.93 -0.76
CA PHE A 114 -12.50 -6.80 -0.21
C PHE A 114 -13.40 -6.15 -1.26
N ARG A 115 -12.88 -5.92 -2.46
CA ARG A 115 -13.64 -5.35 -3.57
C ARG A 115 -14.88 -6.21 -3.91
N ASP A 116 -14.69 -7.51 -4.03
CA ASP A 116 -15.74 -8.44 -4.45
C ASP A 116 -16.82 -8.62 -3.38
N ASN A 117 -16.50 -8.31 -2.12
CA ASN A 117 -17.44 -8.31 -1.00
C ASN A 117 -18.04 -6.92 -0.70
N GLY A 118 -17.97 -5.99 -1.63
CA GLY A 118 -18.57 -4.65 -1.50
C GLY A 118 -17.81 -3.70 -0.59
N MET A 119 -16.57 -4.01 -0.24
CA MET A 119 -15.67 -3.18 0.55
C MET A 119 -14.68 -2.44 -0.35
N HIS A 120 -13.93 -1.50 0.21
CA HIS A 120 -12.88 -0.77 -0.50
C HIS A 120 -11.51 -1.25 -0.06
N ALA A 121 -10.57 -1.32 -0.99
CA ALA A 121 -9.20 -1.68 -0.71
C ALA A 121 -8.22 -0.67 -1.32
N LEU A 122 -7.17 -0.36 -0.55
CA LEU A 122 -5.99 0.35 -1.02
C LEU A 122 -4.84 -0.64 -1.04
N ILE A 123 -4.25 -0.87 -2.21
CA ILE A 123 -3.10 -1.74 -2.36
C ILE A 123 -1.88 -0.89 -2.67
N ILE A 124 -0.83 -1.05 -1.89
CA ILE A 124 0.44 -0.35 -2.07
C ILE A 124 1.50 -1.36 -2.44
N TYR A 125 2.12 -1.18 -3.60
CA TYR A 125 3.27 -1.98 -4.04
C TYR A 125 4.54 -1.15 -3.82
N ASP A 126 5.33 -1.51 -2.81
CA ASP A 126 6.59 -0.84 -2.49
C ASP A 126 7.78 -1.76 -2.81
N ALA A 127 8.44 -1.47 -3.94
CA ALA A 127 9.55 -2.24 -4.44
C ALA A 127 10.87 -1.47 -4.38
N VAL A 128 11.94 -2.14 -3.95
CA VAL A 128 13.28 -1.52 -3.81
C VAL A 128 14.00 -1.41 -5.15
N SER A 129 13.70 -2.30 -6.10
CA SER A 129 14.43 -2.38 -7.38
C SER A 129 13.55 -1.98 -8.54
N TYR A 130 13.73 -0.77 -9.04
CA TYR A 130 13.01 -0.26 -10.21
C TYR A 130 13.55 -0.81 -11.52
N THR A 131 14.83 -1.12 -11.60
CA THR A 131 15.49 -1.48 -12.85
C THR A 131 14.94 -2.74 -13.50
N HIS A 132 14.39 -3.66 -12.70
CA HIS A 132 13.78 -4.89 -13.18
C HIS A 132 12.27 -4.79 -13.39
N LEU A 133 11.60 -3.82 -12.77
CA LEU A 133 10.15 -3.67 -12.79
C LEU A 133 9.69 -2.56 -13.75
N THR A 134 10.56 -1.65 -14.14
CA THR A 134 10.21 -0.51 -14.99
C THR A 134 9.92 -0.87 -16.43
N LEU A 135 10.59 -1.88 -16.98
CA LEU A 135 10.38 -2.28 -18.38
C LEU A 135 8.98 -2.83 -18.66
N PRO A 136 8.42 -3.73 -17.84
CA PRO A 136 7.04 -4.18 -18.01
C PRO A 136 5.99 -3.11 -17.71
N THR A 137 6.21 -2.28 -16.71
CA THR A 137 5.25 -1.24 -16.32
C THR A 137 5.19 -0.08 -17.30
N ASN A 138 6.29 0.25 -17.95
CA ASN A 138 6.33 1.30 -18.98
C ASN A 138 5.54 0.98 -20.24
N ARG A 139 5.17 -0.28 -20.45
CA ARG A 139 4.34 -0.70 -21.57
C ARG A 139 2.84 -0.63 -21.30
N GLU A 140 2.47 -0.60 -20.05
CA GLU A 140 1.08 -0.63 -19.60
C GLU A 140 0.54 0.78 -19.26
N VAL A 141 1.43 1.74 -19.24
CA VAL A 141 1.12 3.15 -19.03
C VAL A 141 1.12 3.86 -20.36
#